data_bfbd5e245f1d68cfacfdd69a1bac2b67
#
_entry.id   bfbd5e245f1d68cfacfdd69a1bac2b67
#
_cell.length_a   1.000
_cell.length_b   1.000
_cell.length_c   1.000
_cell.angle_alpha   90.00
_cell.angle_beta   90.00
_cell.angle_gamma   90.00
#
_symmetry.space_group_name_H-M   'P 1'
#
loop_
_entity.id
_entity.type
_entity.pdbx_description
1 polymer ?
#
loop_
_entity_poly.entity_id
_entity_poly.type
_entity_poly.pdbx_seq_one_letter_code
_entity_poly.pdbx_strand_id
1 'polypeptide(L)'
;MTPEQALQKRQQLQQDGYCVIDDILSAEFLDELRVETERLMENHVPPEEFKYQGQHVTQTGAENTIIQRLLDWAPAHEALEQMQYGEFASAGSIILLTKDPGEPALYWHQDWMQWNDPISVAPWPQIIFLSYYLQDTTVENGCLKVLPGTHLKRIPLHDQLVAAHEQGARVIAEDHPTMFCDHPDQVDVQVKAGSLVLADARVLHSAHRNQTDRRRTLVLAWHRRPFGVPANWEGEVPEVIANRAADAEYEGSRIPGVYLT
;
A
#
# COMPACT_ATOMS: atom_id res chain seq x y z
N MET A 1 8.83 5.31 18.60
CA MET A 1 7.56 5.86 19.14
C MET A 1 7.32 5.36 20.56
N THR A 2 6.38 5.95 21.34
CA THR A 2 6.04 5.43 22.68
C THR A 2 5.17 4.16 22.56
N PRO A 3 5.10 3.30 23.61
CA PRO A 3 4.21 2.14 23.60
C PRO A 3 2.73 2.47 23.35
N GLU A 4 2.26 3.59 23.86
CA GLU A 4 0.90 4.08 23.62
C GLU A 4 0.66 4.48 22.16
N GLN A 5 1.61 5.18 21.55
CA GLN A 5 1.59 5.53 20.14
C GLN A 5 1.62 4.27 19.26
N ALA A 6 2.45 3.28 19.60
CA ALA A 6 2.52 2.02 18.86
C ALA A 6 1.20 1.26 18.91
N LEU A 7 0.58 1.18 20.09
CA LEU A 7 -0.73 0.55 20.24
C LEU A 7 -1.80 1.28 19.42
N GLN A 8 -1.83 2.61 19.45
CA GLN A 8 -2.76 3.42 18.68
C GLN A 8 -2.59 3.19 17.16
N LYS A 9 -1.34 3.17 16.66
CA LYS A 9 -1.05 2.90 15.25
C LYS A 9 -1.45 1.49 14.84
N ARG A 10 -1.20 0.49 15.71
CA ARG A 10 -1.67 -0.88 15.51
C ARG A 10 -3.18 -0.95 15.39
N GLN A 11 -3.90 -0.34 16.32
CA GLN A 11 -5.36 -0.28 16.30
C GLN A 11 -5.89 0.41 15.04
N GLN A 12 -5.28 1.52 14.65
CA GLN A 12 -5.64 2.23 13.43
C GLN A 12 -5.45 1.34 12.19
N LEU A 13 -4.30 0.66 12.06
CA LEU A 13 -4.07 -0.27 10.93
C LEU A 13 -5.09 -1.42 10.92
N GLN A 14 -5.47 -1.94 12.08
CA GLN A 14 -6.47 -3.01 12.17
C GLN A 14 -7.89 -2.53 11.87
N GLN A 15 -8.27 -1.34 12.25
CA GLN A 15 -9.63 -0.80 12.08
C GLN A 15 -9.84 -0.15 10.72
N ASP A 16 -8.88 0.68 10.32
CA ASP A 16 -8.99 1.52 9.13
C ASP A 16 -8.29 0.90 7.90
N GLY A 17 -7.41 -0.08 8.12
CA GLY A 17 -6.60 -0.71 7.08
C GLY A 17 -5.34 0.09 6.74
N TYR A 18 -5.06 1.20 7.40
CA TYR A 18 -3.83 1.98 7.22
C TYR A 18 -3.48 2.77 8.48
N CYS A 19 -2.22 3.19 8.58
CA CYS A 19 -1.79 4.21 9.54
C CYS A 19 -0.60 5.00 8.98
N VAL A 20 -0.32 6.15 9.58
CA VAL A 20 0.80 7.03 9.21
C VAL A 20 1.79 7.09 10.36
N ILE A 21 3.08 6.97 10.07
CA ILE A 21 4.19 7.18 10.99
C ILE A 21 5.02 8.35 10.45
N ASP A 22 4.99 9.45 11.16
CA ASP A 22 5.74 10.65 10.76
C ASP A 22 7.23 10.48 11.07
N ASP A 23 8.07 11.23 10.34
CA ASP A 23 9.52 11.36 10.56
C ASP A 23 10.28 10.01 10.63
N ILE A 24 9.85 9.01 9.84
CA ILE A 24 10.49 7.69 9.83
C ILE A 24 11.84 7.70 9.10
N LEU A 25 11.99 8.55 8.09
CA LEU A 25 13.26 8.77 7.39
C LEU A 25 13.98 9.96 8.02
N SER A 26 15.28 9.80 8.31
CA SER A 26 16.11 10.95 8.67
C SER A 26 16.24 11.91 7.48
N ALA A 27 16.45 13.19 7.74
CA ALA A 27 16.64 14.20 6.67
C ALA A 27 17.76 13.80 5.71
N GLU A 28 18.87 13.29 6.24
CA GLU A 28 20.02 12.83 5.45
C GLU A 28 19.63 11.66 4.53
N PHE A 29 18.96 10.63 5.06
CA PHE A 29 18.57 9.49 4.24
C PHE A 29 17.46 9.83 3.24
N LEU A 30 16.56 10.74 3.59
CA LEU A 30 15.56 11.27 2.68
C LEU A 30 16.20 11.96 1.46
N ASP A 31 17.25 12.74 1.69
CA ASP A 31 17.97 13.42 0.59
C ASP A 31 18.74 12.42 -0.26
N GLU A 32 19.38 11.40 0.31
CA GLU A 32 20.01 10.32 -0.45
C GLU A 32 18.99 9.56 -1.32
N LEU A 33 17.82 9.24 -0.77
CA LEU A 33 16.74 8.57 -1.51
C LEU A 33 16.21 9.43 -2.66
N ARG A 34 16.10 10.74 -2.47
CA ARG A 34 15.69 11.67 -3.54
C ARG A 34 16.67 11.65 -4.71
N VAL A 35 17.97 11.72 -4.41
CA VAL A 35 19.01 11.65 -5.44
C VAL A 35 18.97 10.32 -6.19
N GLU A 36 18.88 9.21 -5.45
CA GLU A 36 18.86 7.90 -6.06
C GLU A 36 17.61 7.64 -6.89
N THR A 37 16.44 8.06 -6.41
CA THR A 37 15.19 7.87 -7.16
C THR A 37 15.16 8.70 -8.45
N GLU A 38 15.70 9.93 -8.46
CA GLU A 38 15.87 10.71 -9.70
C GLU A 38 16.81 9.98 -10.67
N ARG A 39 17.94 9.44 -10.20
CA ARG A 39 18.87 8.66 -11.03
C ARG A 39 18.19 7.42 -11.66
N LEU A 40 17.34 6.70 -10.89
CA LEU A 40 16.57 5.57 -11.40
C LEU A 40 15.56 5.97 -12.48
N MET A 41 15.05 7.19 -12.39
CA MET A 41 14.07 7.74 -13.33
C MET A 41 14.68 8.30 -14.62
N GLU A 42 15.96 8.68 -14.63
CA GLU A 42 16.60 9.38 -15.75
C GLU A 42 16.41 8.72 -17.12
N ASN A 43 16.39 7.39 -17.15
CA ASN A 43 16.27 6.61 -18.39
C ASN A 43 14.98 5.77 -18.45
N HIS A 44 14.07 5.99 -17.52
CA HIS A 44 12.84 5.24 -17.47
C HIS A 44 11.78 5.83 -18.41
N VAL A 45 11.26 4.99 -19.31
CA VAL A 45 10.10 5.31 -20.15
C VAL A 45 8.95 4.45 -19.71
N PRO A 46 7.90 5.01 -19.08
CA PRO A 46 6.77 4.22 -18.64
C PRO A 46 6.03 3.62 -19.84
N PRO A 47 5.63 2.35 -19.78
CA PRO A 47 4.73 1.78 -20.76
C PRO A 47 3.39 2.55 -20.81
N GLU A 48 2.82 2.76 -22.00
CA GLU A 48 1.54 3.47 -22.18
C GLU A 48 0.40 2.84 -21.37
N GLU A 49 0.43 1.52 -21.21
CA GLU A 49 -0.53 0.79 -20.39
C GLU A 49 -0.50 1.13 -18.91
N PHE A 50 0.54 1.81 -18.42
CA PHE A 50 0.65 2.25 -17.01
C PHE A 50 0.22 3.71 -16.79
N LYS A 51 -0.41 4.33 -17.77
CA LYS A 51 -0.86 5.72 -17.71
C LYS A 51 -1.51 6.11 -16.38
N TYR A 52 -2.41 5.27 -15.84
CA TYR A 52 -3.10 5.55 -14.58
C TYR A 52 -2.36 5.06 -13.32
N GLN A 53 -1.17 4.52 -13.48
CA GLN A 53 -0.32 4.10 -12.37
C GLN A 53 0.86 5.05 -12.15
N GLY A 54 1.08 5.99 -13.06
CA GLY A 54 2.27 6.83 -13.08
C GLY A 54 3.50 6.04 -13.54
N GLN A 55 4.67 6.58 -13.29
CA GLN A 55 5.91 5.86 -13.55
C GLN A 55 6.16 4.82 -12.46
N HIS A 56 6.55 3.64 -12.86
CA HIS A 56 6.58 2.46 -12.02
C HIS A 56 7.89 1.69 -12.27
N VAL A 57 8.89 1.90 -11.42
CA VAL A 57 10.21 1.26 -11.53
C VAL A 57 10.40 0.28 -10.39
N THR A 58 10.66 -0.99 -10.73
CA THR A 58 11.00 -2.01 -9.72
C THR A 58 12.50 -2.06 -9.54
N GLN A 59 12.96 -2.08 -8.29
CA GLN A 59 14.37 -2.26 -7.92
C GLN A 59 14.49 -3.29 -6.81
N THR A 60 15.57 -4.06 -6.82
CA THR A 60 15.91 -4.99 -5.74
C THR A 60 17.03 -4.45 -4.86
N GLY A 61 17.06 -4.87 -3.61
CA GLY A 61 18.15 -4.54 -2.70
C GLY A 61 19.50 -5.14 -3.16
N ALA A 62 19.47 -6.30 -3.82
CA ALA A 62 20.69 -6.95 -4.32
C ALA A 62 21.42 -6.15 -5.42
N GLU A 63 20.70 -5.28 -6.11
CA GLU A 63 21.23 -4.48 -7.23
C GLU A 63 21.62 -3.06 -6.79
N ASN A 64 21.06 -2.59 -5.66
CA ASN A 64 21.13 -1.19 -5.27
C ASN A 64 21.31 -1.04 -3.76
N THR A 65 22.44 -0.50 -3.35
CA THR A 65 22.80 -0.37 -1.92
C THR A 65 21.93 0.61 -1.15
N ILE A 66 21.43 1.66 -1.79
CA ILE A 66 20.52 2.63 -1.15
C ILE A 66 19.15 1.97 -0.93
N ILE A 67 18.67 1.20 -1.90
CA ILE A 67 17.43 0.45 -1.78
C ILE A 67 17.57 -0.67 -0.75
N GLN A 68 18.70 -1.38 -0.71
CA GLN A 68 18.96 -2.37 0.35
C GLN A 68 18.90 -1.71 1.74
N ARG A 69 19.55 -0.54 1.90
CA ARG A 69 19.49 0.21 3.15
C ARG A 69 18.07 0.63 3.53
N LEU A 70 17.21 0.96 2.56
CA LEU A 70 15.79 1.26 2.82
C LEU A 70 15.03 0.00 3.25
N LEU A 71 15.25 -1.13 2.61
CA LEU A 71 14.63 -2.41 2.98
C LEU A 71 15.04 -2.85 4.39
N ASP A 72 16.27 -2.52 4.81
CA ASP A 72 16.82 -2.81 6.14
C ASP A 72 16.71 -1.61 7.10
N TRP A 73 15.88 -0.61 6.79
CA TRP A 73 15.81 0.63 7.55
C TRP A 73 15.33 0.39 9.00
N ALA A 74 16.28 0.46 9.93
CA ALA A 74 16.05 0.12 11.34
C ALA A 74 14.86 0.85 11.99
N PRO A 75 14.62 2.17 11.78
CA PRO A 75 13.46 2.84 12.37
C PRO A 75 12.11 2.27 11.90
N ALA A 76 12.00 1.78 10.65
CA ALA A 76 10.78 1.16 10.16
C ALA A 76 10.58 -0.24 10.79
N HIS A 77 11.64 -1.04 10.89
CA HIS A 77 11.60 -2.34 11.58
C HIS A 77 11.26 -2.19 13.06
N GLU A 78 11.89 -1.24 13.75
CA GLU A 78 11.58 -0.91 15.16
C GLU A 78 10.13 -0.48 15.34
N ALA A 79 9.57 0.28 14.39
CA ALA A 79 8.16 0.66 14.41
C ALA A 79 7.25 -0.56 14.26
N LEU A 80 7.54 -1.47 13.32
CA LEU A 80 6.81 -2.73 13.17
C LEU A 80 6.88 -3.59 14.43
N GLU A 81 8.06 -3.75 15.03
CA GLU A 81 8.24 -4.48 16.29
C GLU A 81 7.38 -3.88 17.42
N GLN A 82 7.44 -2.57 17.61
CA GLN A 82 6.67 -1.86 18.64
C GLN A 82 5.15 -2.00 18.42
N MET A 83 4.72 -2.04 17.16
CA MET A 83 3.33 -2.29 16.77
C MET A 83 2.96 -3.79 16.81
N GLN A 84 3.89 -4.67 17.21
CA GLN A 84 3.74 -6.14 17.22
C GLN A 84 3.53 -6.76 15.81
N TYR A 85 4.16 -6.17 14.81
CA TYR A 85 4.22 -6.65 13.43
C TYR A 85 5.65 -7.04 13.00
N GLY A 86 6.54 -7.35 13.95
CA GLY A 86 7.92 -7.75 13.68
C GLY A 86 8.07 -9.05 12.88
N GLU A 87 7.00 -9.87 12.78
CA GLU A 87 6.97 -11.06 11.94
C GLU A 87 6.86 -10.77 10.43
N PHE A 88 6.61 -9.51 10.05
CA PHE A 88 6.55 -9.13 8.64
C PHE A 88 7.95 -9.00 8.04
N ALA A 89 8.19 -9.72 6.96
CA ALA A 89 9.44 -9.70 6.24
C ALA A 89 9.30 -9.00 4.88
N SER A 90 10.34 -8.26 4.51
CA SER A 90 10.42 -7.61 3.19
C SER A 90 10.39 -8.65 2.06
N ALA A 91 9.76 -8.31 0.95
CA ALA A 91 9.82 -9.07 -0.30
C ALA A 91 11.17 -8.93 -1.05
N GLY A 92 12.11 -8.15 -0.51
CA GLY A 92 13.45 -7.95 -1.08
C GLY A 92 13.51 -6.96 -2.24
N SER A 93 12.41 -6.30 -2.57
CA SER A 93 12.33 -5.31 -3.63
C SER A 93 11.42 -4.15 -3.26
N ILE A 94 11.57 -3.05 -3.99
CA ILE A 94 10.68 -1.88 -3.92
C ILE A 94 10.07 -1.59 -5.29
N ILE A 95 9.03 -0.82 -5.27
CA ILE A 95 8.48 -0.13 -6.42
C ILE A 95 8.61 1.37 -6.20
N LEU A 96 9.32 2.03 -7.11
CA LEU A 96 9.34 3.48 -7.17
C LEU A 96 8.11 3.96 -7.93
N LEU A 97 7.25 4.70 -7.27
CA LEU A 97 6.04 5.27 -7.83
C LEU A 97 6.18 6.78 -7.94
N THR A 98 6.06 7.30 -9.14
CA THR A 98 6.03 8.74 -9.37
C THR A 98 4.72 9.17 -9.97
N LYS A 99 4.38 10.43 -9.77
CA LYS A 99 3.28 11.11 -10.43
C LYS A 99 3.80 12.44 -10.94
N ASP A 100 4.03 12.51 -12.25
CA ASP A 100 4.54 13.69 -12.91
C ASP A 100 3.49 14.81 -12.99
N PRO A 101 3.90 16.07 -13.27
CA PRO A 101 2.96 17.16 -13.51
C PRO A 101 1.90 16.80 -14.55
N GLY A 102 0.63 16.96 -14.19
CA GLY A 102 -0.50 16.69 -15.08
C GLY A 102 -0.93 15.23 -15.15
N GLU A 103 -0.22 14.29 -14.51
CA GLU A 103 -0.65 12.89 -14.52
C GLU A 103 -2.02 12.68 -13.85
N PRO A 104 -2.84 11.74 -14.41
CA PRO A 104 -4.20 11.49 -13.98
C PRO A 104 -4.29 10.89 -12.58
N ALA A 105 -5.50 10.80 -12.05
CA ALA A 105 -5.79 10.04 -10.86
C ALA A 105 -5.46 8.55 -11.06
N LEU A 106 -5.16 7.86 -9.97
CA LEU A 106 -5.15 6.41 -9.94
C LEU A 106 -6.58 5.92 -9.67
N TYR A 107 -6.98 4.83 -10.29
CA TYR A 107 -8.29 4.23 -10.06
C TYR A 107 -8.41 3.59 -8.68
N TRP A 108 -9.62 3.41 -8.17
CA TRP A 108 -9.89 2.64 -6.96
C TRP A 108 -9.54 1.18 -7.17
N HIS A 109 -8.74 0.59 -6.27
CA HIS A 109 -8.31 -0.80 -6.34
C HIS A 109 -7.88 -1.33 -4.97
N GLN A 110 -7.62 -2.62 -4.93
CA GLN A 110 -7.00 -3.34 -3.82
C GLN A 110 -5.81 -4.12 -4.38
N ASP A 111 -4.74 -4.19 -3.63
CA ASP A 111 -3.51 -4.87 -4.07
C ASP A 111 -3.45 -6.35 -3.72
N TRP A 112 -4.40 -6.81 -2.91
CA TRP A 112 -4.51 -8.21 -2.55
C TRP A 112 -4.91 -9.07 -3.75
N MET A 113 -4.23 -10.23 -3.94
CA MET A 113 -4.41 -11.08 -5.12
C MET A 113 -4.91 -12.49 -4.78
N GLN A 114 -5.24 -12.77 -3.54
CA GLN A 114 -5.60 -14.13 -3.08
C GLN A 114 -6.98 -14.15 -2.42
N TRP A 115 -7.95 -13.48 -3.03
CA TRP A 115 -9.30 -13.38 -2.47
C TRP A 115 -10.04 -14.71 -2.37
N ASN A 116 -9.61 -15.76 -3.09
CA ASN A 116 -10.13 -17.11 -2.98
C ASN A 116 -9.59 -17.88 -1.76
N ASP A 117 -8.49 -17.43 -1.16
CA ASP A 117 -7.96 -18.02 0.06
C ASP A 117 -8.78 -17.53 1.27
N PRO A 118 -9.27 -18.44 2.14
CA PRO A 118 -9.96 -18.07 3.38
C PRO A 118 -9.22 -17.06 4.25
N ILE A 119 -7.89 -16.98 4.16
CA ILE A 119 -7.09 -15.99 4.88
C ILE A 119 -7.48 -14.54 4.54
N SER A 120 -8.17 -14.32 3.42
CA SER A 120 -8.65 -12.99 3.00
C SER A 120 -9.62 -12.36 3.99
N VAL A 121 -10.31 -13.15 4.83
CA VAL A 121 -11.20 -12.65 5.89
C VAL A 121 -10.49 -12.47 7.23
N ALA A 122 -9.17 -12.65 7.30
CA ALA A 122 -8.44 -12.50 8.54
C ALA A 122 -8.62 -11.07 9.11
N PRO A 123 -8.94 -10.93 10.40
CA PRO A 123 -9.02 -9.62 11.06
C PRO A 123 -7.64 -8.98 11.27
N TRP A 124 -6.57 -9.62 10.84
CA TRP A 124 -5.20 -9.13 10.82
C TRP A 124 -4.65 -9.08 9.39
N PRO A 125 -3.71 -8.18 9.07
CA PRO A 125 -3.10 -8.12 7.75
C PRO A 125 -2.20 -9.33 7.49
N GLN A 126 -2.12 -9.78 6.22
CA GLN A 126 -1.19 -10.78 5.72
C GLN A 126 -0.07 -10.16 4.91
N ILE A 127 -0.39 -9.14 4.15
CA ILE A 127 0.53 -8.32 3.38
C ILE A 127 0.25 -6.88 3.74
N ILE A 128 1.30 -6.16 4.07
CA ILE A 128 1.26 -4.70 4.23
C ILE A 128 2.19 -4.07 3.20
N PHE A 129 1.83 -2.88 2.74
CA PHE A 129 2.75 -2.06 2.01
C PHE A 129 3.26 -0.90 2.87
N LEU A 130 4.54 -0.61 2.72
CA LEU A 130 5.26 0.46 3.34
C LEU A 130 5.53 1.52 2.28
N SER A 131 4.78 2.62 2.30
CA SER A 131 4.98 3.74 1.36
C SER A 131 5.77 4.84 2.04
N TYR A 132 7.02 5.02 1.63
CA TYR A 132 7.91 6.09 2.07
C TYR A 132 7.75 7.30 1.16
N TYR A 133 7.29 8.41 1.70
CA TYR A 133 7.03 9.63 0.94
C TYR A 133 8.25 10.54 0.89
N LEU A 134 8.71 10.87 -0.32
CA LEU A 134 9.91 11.68 -0.50
C LEU A 134 9.61 13.19 -0.59
N GLN A 135 8.34 13.57 -0.78
CA GLN A 135 7.85 14.95 -0.74
C GLN A 135 6.60 15.04 0.13
N ASP A 136 6.27 16.25 0.58
CA ASP A 136 4.95 16.53 1.16
C ASP A 136 3.87 16.17 0.15
N THR A 137 2.80 15.53 0.60
CA THR A 137 1.67 15.21 -0.27
C THR A 137 0.43 15.98 0.13
N THR A 138 -0.29 16.45 -0.88
CA THR A 138 -1.55 17.17 -0.78
C THR A 138 -2.53 16.65 -1.84
N VAL A 139 -3.78 17.09 -1.75
CA VAL A 139 -4.79 16.77 -2.77
C VAL A 139 -4.32 17.23 -4.17
N GLU A 140 -3.67 18.39 -4.24
CA GLU A 140 -3.24 19.00 -5.51
C GLU A 140 -2.11 18.23 -6.17
N ASN A 141 -1.20 17.59 -5.40
CA ASN A 141 -0.07 16.85 -5.98
C ASN A 141 -0.26 15.34 -6.00
N GLY A 142 -1.49 14.86 -5.76
CA GLY A 142 -1.83 13.45 -5.94
C GLY A 142 -1.63 12.60 -4.69
N CYS A 143 -2.06 13.07 -3.51
CA CYS A 143 -2.03 12.25 -2.30
C CYS A 143 -2.87 10.97 -2.43
N LEU A 144 -2.57 10.00 -1.57
CA LEU A 144 -3.33 8.76 -1.45
C LEU A 144 -4.74 9.05 -0.95
N LYS A 145 -5.73 8.35 -1.50
CA LYS A 145 -7.10 8.23 -1.01
C LYS A 145 -7.31 6.84 -0.46
N VAL A 146 -7.91 6.71 0.70
CA VAL A 146 -8.23 5.41 1.33
C VAL A 146 -9.69 5.38 1.73
N LEU A 147 -10.33 4.23 1.59
CA LEU A 147 -11.64 3.95 2.17
C LEU A 147 -11.44 3.10 3.43
N PRO A 148 -11.47 3.69 4.63
CA PRO A 148 -11.19 2.99 5.87
C PRO A 148 -12.12 1.81 6.11
N GLY A 149 -11.58 0.71 6.66
CA GLY A 149 -12.34 -0.49 7.02
C GLY A 149 -12.68 -1.43 5.86
N THR A 150 -12.42 -1.05 4.60
CA THR A 150 -12.78 -1.84 3.41
C THR A 150 -11.91 -3.09 3.20
N HIS A 151 -10.85 -3.25 3.96
CA HIS A 151 -10.05 -4.48 4.03
C HIS A 151 -10.78 -5.63 4.77
N LEU A 152 -11.78 -5.29 5.59
CA LEU A 152 -12.60 -6.25 6.35
C LEU A 152 -14.08 -6.22 5.98
N LYS A 153 -14.53 -5.17 5.29
CA LYS A 153 -15.94 -4.94 5.00
C LYS A 153 -16.17 -4.69 3.52
N ARG A 154 -17.07 -5.48 2.93
CA ARG A 154 -17.56 -5.23 1.56
C ARG A 154 -18.47 -4.01 1.54
N ILE A 155 -18.28 -3.15 0.55
CA ILE A 155 -19.16 -2.03 0.23
C ILE A 155 -19.59 -2.12 -1.24
N PRO A 156 -20.65 -1.41 -1.66
CA PRO A 156 -21.15 -1.49 -3.05
C PRO A 156 -20.12 -1.16 -4.13
N LEU A 157 -19.09 -0.38 -3.79
CA LEU A 157 -18.03 -0.03 -4.72
C LEU A 157 -17.25 -1.28 -5.19
N HIS A 158 -17.03 -2.29 -4.33
CA HIS A 158 -16.33 -3.52 -4.71
C HIS A 158 -16.97 -4.24 -5.92
N ASP A 159 -18.30 -4.17 -6.04
CA ASP A 159 -19.04 -4.82 -7.14
C ASP A 159 -18.93 -4.08 -8.47
N GLN A 160 -18.41 -2.87 -8.45
CA GLN A 160 -18.34 -1.97 -9.61
C GLN A 160 -16.91 -1.81 -10.14
N LEU A 161 -15.92 -2.31 -9.40
CA LEU A 161 -14.51 -2.18 -9.77
C LEU A 161 -14.09 -3.28 -10.74
N VAL A 162 -13.20 -2.92 -11.64
CA VAL A 162 -12.47 -3.89 -12.46
C VAL A 162 -11.29 -4.42 -11.64
N ALA A 163 -10.92 -5.67 -11.87
CA ALA A 163 -9.76 -6.27 -11.22
C ALA A 163 -8.51 -5.42 -11.39
N ALA A 164 -7.83 -5.16 -10.25
CA ALA A 164 -6.67 -4.29 -10.22
C ALA A 164 -5.53 -4.76 -11.12
N HIS A 165 -4.88 -3.82 -11.77
CA HIS A 165 -3.68 -4.04 -12.59
C HIS A 165 -3.87 -5.00 -13.78
N GLU A 166 -5.09 -5.39 -14.08
CA GLU A 166 -5.42 -6.14 -15.29
C GLU A 166 -5.61 -5.21 -16.49
N GLN A 167 -5.60 -5.78 -17.68
CA GLN A 167 -5.76 -5.00 -18.91
C GLN A 167 -7.05 -4.16 -18.90
N GLY A 168 -8.14 -4.70 -18.34
CA GLY A 168 -9.41 -3.98 -18.22
C GLY A 168 -9.29 -2.68 -17.42
N ALA A 169 -8.59 -2.71 -16.28
CA ALA A 169 -8.37 -1.51 -15.45
C ALA A 169 -7.45 -0.49 -16.12
N ARG A 170 -6.48 -0.95 -16.91
CA ARG A 170 -5.47 -0.09 -17.55
C ARG A 170 -5.98 0.74 -18.71
N VAL A 171 -7.10 0.32 -19.34
CA VAL A 171 -7.68 0.99 -20.51
C VAL A 171 -8.96 1.79 -20.19
N ILE A 172 -9.36 1.83 -18.91
CA ILE A 172 -10.54 2.61 -18.50
C ILE A 172 -10.26 4.11 -18.68
N ALA A 173 -11.21 4.83 -19.24
CA ALA A 173 -11.12 6.27 -19.38
C ALA A 173 -11.20 6.97 -18.01
N GLU A 174 -10.46 8.08 -17.84
CA GLU A 174 -10.38 8.83 -16.58
C GLU A 174 -11.73 9.43 -16.13
N ASP A 175 -12.68 9.57 -17.04
CA ASP A 175 -14.04 10.04 -16.76
C ASP A 175 -15.00 8.90 -16.37
N HIS A 176 -14.48 7.69 -16.15
CA HIS A 176 -15.30 6.57 -15.70
C HIS A 176 -15.98 6.91 -14.35
N PRO A 177 -17.32 6.80 -14.27
CA PRO A 177 -18.09 7.38 -13.16
C PRO A 177 -17.83 6.72 -11.80
N THR A 178 -17.17 5.56 -11.77
CA THR A 178 -16.90 4.81 -10.54
C THR A 178 -15.41 4.71 -10.23
N MET A 179 -14.59 4.42 -11.24
CA MET A 179 -13.19 4.03 -11.01
C MET A 179 -12.32 5.17 -10.48
N PHE A 180 -12.64 6.43 -10.82
CA PHE A 180 -11.83 7.60 -10.49
C PHE A 180 -12.56 8.64 -9.64
N CYS A 181 -13.86 8.48 -9.41
CA CYS A 181 -14.65 9.46 -8.66
C CYS A 181 -14.27 9.46 -7.18
N ASP A 182 -14.52 10.59 -6.54
CA ASP A 182 -14.39 10.69 -5.10
C ASP A 182 -15.53 9.93 -4.40
N HIS A 183 -15.21 9.31 -3.27
CA HIS A 183 -16.16 8.60 -2.43
C HIS A 183 -16.45 9.44 -1.16
N PRO A 184 -17.71 9.56 -0.70
CA PRO A 184 -18.05 10.39 0.46
C PRO A 184 -17.31 9.99 1.76
N ASP A 185 -16.94 8.72 1.90
CA ASP A 185 -16.25 8.19 3.08
C ASP A 185 -14.74 8.10 2.88
N GLN A 186 -14.19 8.63 1.79
CA GLN A 186 -12.73 8.61 1.58
C GLN A 186 -12.01 9.50 2.57
N VAL A 187 -10.79 9.10 2.88
CA VAL A 187 -9.82 9.92 3.60
C VAL A 187 -8.67 10.26 2.65
N ASP A 188 -8.39 11.55 2.52
CA ASP A 188 -7.23 12.06 1.78
C ASP A 188 -6.00 12.02 2.69
N VAL A 189 -5.10 11.09 2.44
CA VAL A 189 -3.92 10.85 3.28
C VAL A 189 -2.81 11.82 2.86
N GLN A 190 -2.85 13.02 3.44
CA GLN A 190 -1.82 14.05 3.24
C GLN A 190 -0.71 13.86 4.28
N VAL A 191 0.52 13.70 3.83
CA VAL A 191 1.67 13.42 4.70
C VAL A 191 2.86 14.32 4.39
N LYS A 192 3.75 14.48 5.35
CA LYS A 192 5.02 15.16 5.17
C LYS A 192 6.08 14.26 4.53
N ALA A 193 7.04 14.87 3.85
CA ALA A 193 8.23 14.16 3.39
C ALA A 193 8.94 13.47 4.57
N GLY A 194 9.40 12.26 4.34
CA GLY A 194 9.99 11.43 5.39
C GLY A 194 9.00 10.60 6.20
N SER A 195 7.68 10.76 5.96
CA SER A 195 6.66 9.91 6.60
C SER A 195 6.55 8.56 5.90
N LEU A 196 6.06 7.58 6.67
CA LEU A 196 5.72 6.23 6.22
C LEU A 196 4.21 6.02 6.36
N VAL A 197 3.56 5.61 5.27
CA VAL A 197 2.20 5.08 5.32
C VAL A 197 2.28 3.56 5.27
N LEU A 198 1.75 2.91 6.30
CA LEU A 198 1.51 1.47 6.37
C LEU A 198 0.07 1.19 5.95
N ALA A 199 -0.18 0.22 5.07
CA ALA A 199 -1.54 -0.19 4.79
C ALA A 199 -1.65 -1.68 4.48
N ASP A 200 -2.80 -2.25 4.84
CA ASP A 200 -3.19 -3.61 4.47
C ASP A 200 -3.46 -3.67 2.97
N ALA A 201 -2.89 -4.64 2.28
CA ALA A 201 -3.06 -4.82 0.84
C ALA A 201 -4.53 -4.98 0.39
N ARG A 202 -5.43 -5.26 1.32
CA ARG A 202 -6.86 -5.43 1.07
C ARG A 202 -7.67 -4.12 1.17
N VAL A 203 -7.09 -3.02 1.68
CA VAL A 203 -7.84 -1.76 1.78
C VAL A 203 -8.06 -1.15 0.40
N LEU A 204 -9.28 -0.69 0.13
CA LEU A 204 -9.56 0.09 -1.08
C LEU A 204 -8.82 1.41 -1.02
N HIS A 205 -8.02 1.65 -2.05
CA HIS A 205 -7.26 2.88 -2.16
C HIS A 205 -7.16 3.37 -3.62
N SER A 206 -6.77 4.60 -3.77
CA SER A 206 -6.66 5.33 -5.01
C SER A 206 -5.68 6.49 -4.79
N ALA A 207 -5.45 7.34 -5.77
CA ALA A 207 -4.69 8.57 -5.58
C ALA A 207 -5.26 9.70 -6.42
N HIS A 208 -5.21 10.93 -5.91
CA HIS A 208 -5.55 12.11 -6.68
C HIS A 208 -4.63 12.31 -7.87
N ARG A 209 -5.08 13.09 -8.86
CA ARG A 209 -4.25 13.56 -9.96
C ARG A 209 -3.20 14.55 -9.46
N ASN A 210 -2.09 14.69 -10.17
CA ASN A 210 -1.11 15.73 -9.88
C ASN A 210 -1.42 16.98 -10.74
N GLN A 211 -1.89 18.03 -10.10
CA GLN A 211 -2.22 19.31 -10.72
C GLN A 211 -1.09 20.35 -10.54
N THR A 212 0.01 19.95 -9.90
CA THR A 212 1.15 20.84 -9.65
C THR A 212 2.18 20.75 -10.76
N ASP A 213 3.18 21.63 -10.70
CA ASP A 213 4.33 21.68 -11.61
C ASP A 213 5.52 20.83 -11.16
N ARG A 214 5.33 20.00 -10.11
CA ARG A 214 6.38 19.17 -9.51
C ARG A 214 5.97 17.69 -9.47
N ARG A 215 6.95 16.83 -9.69
CA ARG A 215 6.78 15.38 -9.50
C ARG A 215 6.57 15.04 -8.03
N ARG A 216 5.61 14.17 -7.75
CA ARG A 216 5.45 13.52 -6.47
C ARG A 216 6.05 12.11 -6.55
N THR A 217 6.94 11.75 -5.62
CA THR A 217 7.64 10.46 -5.59
C THR A 217 7.41 9.77 -4.25
N LEU A 218 7.14 8.49 -4.29
CA LEU A 218 7.16 7.61 -3.13
C LEU A 218 7.85 6.28 -3.48
N VAL A 219 8.38 5.62 -2.46
CA VAL A 219 8.97 4.29 -2.56
C VAL A 219 8.11 3.31 -1.80
N LEU A 220 7.59 2.31 -2.50
CA LEU A 220 6.70 1.29 -1.96
C LEU A 220 7.47 -0.01 -1.74
N ALA A 221 7.47 -0.52 -0.52
CA ALA A 221 8.00 -1.84 -0.17
C ALA A 221 6.85 -2.75 0.30
N TRP A 222 6.89 -4.01 -0.13
CA TRP A 222 5.94 -5.02 0.30
C TRP A 222 6.55 -5.87 1.42
N HIS A 223 5.76 -6.06 2.49
CA HIS A 223 6.11 -6.95 3.58
C HIS A 223 5.01 -8.00 3.77
N ARG A 224 5.45 -9.23 3.98
CA ARG A 224 4.56 -10.39 4.17
C ARG A 224 4.87 -11.08 5.47
N ARG A 225 3.88 -11.65 6.08
CA ARG A 225 4.03 -12.57 7.21
C ARG A 225 3.71 -14.02 6.80
N PRO A 226 4.17 -15.02 7.55
CA PRO A 226 3.73 -16.40 7.37
C PRO A 226 2.20 -16.52 7.48
N PHE A 227 1.60 -17.34 6.64
CA PHE A 227 0.16 -17.59 6.74
C PHE A 227 -0.17 -18.28 8.07
N GLY A 228 -1.33 -17.94 8.61
CA GLY A 228 -1.81 -18.50 9.87
C GLY A 228 -2.24 -17.40 10.85
N VAL A 229 -2.55 -17.82 12.06
CA VAL A 229 -2.92 -16.90 13.15
C VAL A 229 -1.66 -16.29 13.75
N PRO A 230 -1.56 -14.95 13.92
CA PRO A 230 -0.44 -14.34 14.61
C PRO A 230 -0.32 -14.89 16.04
N ALA A 231 0.92 -15.12 16.50
CA ALA A 231 1.16 -15.64 17.83
C ALA A 231 0.64 -14.72 18.95
N ASN A 232 0.55 -13.43 18.67
CA ASN A 232 0.08 -12.37 19.58
C ASN A 232 -1.37 -11.95 19.33
N TRP A 233 -2.15 -12.73 18.57
CA TRP A 233 -3.56 -12.45 18.32
C TRP A 233 -4.41 -12.86 19.52
N GLU A 234 -5.16 -11.92 20.08
CA GLU A 234 -6.02 -12.13 21.26
C GLU A 234 -7.53 -12.12 20.91
N GLY A 235 -7.86 -11.81 19.65
CA GLY A 235 -9.25 -11.77 19.19
C GLY A 235 -9.80 -13.13 18.75
N GLU A 236 -11.06 -13.16 18.34
CA GLU A 236 -11.66 -14.34 17.73
C GLU A 236 -10.98 -14.66 16.40
N VAL A 237 -10.84 -15.95 16.13
CA VAL A 237 -10.35 -16.46 14.84
C VAL A 237 -11.55 -16.96 14.05
N PRO A 238 -11.83 -16.39 12.86
CA PRO A 238 -12.92 -16.90 12.03
C PRO A 238 -12.80 -18.41 11.77
N GLU A 239 -13.90 -19.14 11.86
CA GLU A 239 -13.92 -20.60 11.73
C GLU A 239 -13.31 -21.06 10.40
N VAL A 240 -13.54 -20.32 9.31
CA VAL A 240 -12.99 -20.61 7.98
C VAL A 240 -11.46 -20.54 7.96
N ILE A 241 -10.86 -19.72 8.79
CA ILE A 241 -9.39 -19.63 8.95
C ILE A 241 -8.90 -20.73 9.88
N ALA A 242 -9.59 -20.97 10.99
CA ALA A 242 -9.24 -22.04 11.93
C ALA A 242 -9.23 -23.42 11.25
N ASN A 243 -10.09 -23.63 10.27
CA ASN A 243 -10.22 -24.88 9.51
C ASN A 243 -9.35 -24.90 8.22
N ARG A 244 -8.64 -23.81 7.89
CA ARG A 244 -7.76 -23.75 6.72
C ARG A 244 -6.56 -24.67 6.92
N ALA A 245 -6.33 -25.60 5.98
CA ALA A 245 -5.14 -26.43 6.03
C ALA A 245 -3.87 -25.57 5.77
N ALA A 246 -2.80 -25.87 6.53
CA ALA A 246 -1.57 -25.07 6.46
C ALA A 246 -0.88 -25.13 5.08
N ASP A 247 -1.05 -26.24 4.37
CA ASP A 247 -0.50 -26.55 3.06
C ASP A 247 -1.50 -26.36 1.90
N ALA A 248 -2.68 -25.78 2.19
CA ALA A 248 -3.67 -25.53 1.16
C ALA A 248 -3.22 -24.43 0.19
N GLU A 249 -3.35 -24.70 -1.09
CA GLU A 249 -3.15 -23.76 -2.16
C GLU A 249 -4.52 -23.35 -2.74
N TYR A 250 -4.66 -22.06 -3.03
CA TYR A 250 -5.87 -21.49 -3.62
C TYR A 250 -5.52 -20.74 -4.88
N GLU A 251 -6.34 -20.87 -5.90
CA GLU A 251 -6.19 -20.08 -7.11
C GLU A 251 -6.31 -18.58 -6.77
N GLY A 252 -5.39 -17.77 -7.32
CA GLY A 252 -5.39 -16.34 -7.08
C GLY A 252 -6.60 -15.65 -7.72
N SER A 253 -7.15 -14.66 -7.03
CA SER A 253 -8.14 -13.74 -7.57
C SER A 253 -7.83 -12.32 -7.10
N ARG A 254 -7.95 -11.35 -8.00
CA ARG A 254 -7.82 -9.92 -7.69
C ARG A 254 -9.16 -9.25 -7.37
N ILE A 255 -10.25 -9.99 -7.52
CA ILE A 255 -11.61 -9.51 -7.22
C ILE A 255 -12.02 -10.11 -5.89
N PRO A 256 -12.51 -9.31 -4.93
CA PRO A 256 -13.03 -9.82 -3.68
C PRO A 256 -14.10 -10.89 -3.89
N GLY A 257 -13.90 -12.04 -3.26
CA GLY A 257 -14.87 -13.11 -3.24
C GLY A 257 -15.98 -12.89 -2.20
N VAL A 258 -16.61 -13.99 -1.79
CA VAL A 258 -17.73 -14.01 -0.83
C VAL A 258 -17.32 -13.72 0.62
N TYR A 259 -16.02 -13.63 0.86
CA TYR A 259 -15.45 -13.51 2.20
C TYR A 259 -15.61 -12.12 2.82
N LEU A 260 -15.72 -11.09 1.99
CA LEU A 260 -15.99 -9.75 2.48
C LEU A 260 -17.50 -9.61 2.64
N THR A 261 -17.97 -9.65 3.84
CA THR A 261 -19.39 -9.55 4.18
C THR A 261 -19.75 -8.18 4.74
#